data_01ef86f7534de2a9f19c3df166fbc70f
#
_entry.id   01ef86f7534de2a9f19c3df166fbc70f
#
_cell.length_a   1.000
_cell.length_b   1.000
_cell.length_c   1.000
_cell.angle_alpha   90.00
_cell.angle_beta   90.00
_cell.angle_gamma   90.00
#
_symmetry.space_group_name_H-M   'P 1'
#
loop_
_entity.id
_entity.type
_entity.pdbx_description
1 polymer ?
#
loop_
_entity_poly.entity_id
_entity_poly.type
_entity_poly.pdbx_seq_one_letter_code
_entity_poly.pdbx_strand_id
1 'polypeptide(L)'
;MRYAALGDSYTIGTSVPPADRFPDQLARRVPALELVANLGVNGFTTADLIREELPALAGLAPELVTLLIGVNDVVQDIPPVTYEANVAEILDVLLAALAPERIVAVAIPDYTATPAGADYGDPDAKHAAIVEANRTMARLAADRGISFVDIFDLSLEAARDRSLVAGDGLHPSGAQYARWVDRIAPVVAARIGDRRD
;
A
#
# COMPACT_ATOMS: atom_id res chain seq x y z
N MET A 1 11.40 12.19 -11.18
CA MET A 1 10.17 11.44 -11.54
C MET A 1 9.10 11.78 -10.50
N ARG A 2 7.97 12.28 -10.94
CA ARG A 2 6.83 12.65 -10.07
C ARG A 2 6.18 11.38 -9.52
N TYR A 3 6.20 11.25 -8.21
CA TYR A 3 5.70 10.07 -7.50
C TYR A 3 4.45 10.43 -6.68
N ALA A 4 3.39 9.65 -6.81
CA ALA A 4 2.20 9.72 -5.95
C ALA A 4 1.97 8.40 -5.23
N ALA A 5 1.53 8.46 -3.97
CA ALA A 5 1.16 7.30 -3.17
C ALA A 5 -0.35 7.31 -2.92
N LEU A 6 -1.00 6.18 -3.23
CA LEU A 6 -2.43 5.94 -3.04
C LEU A 6 -2.65 4.89 -1.95
N GLY A 7 -3.72 5.06 -1.18
CA GLY A 7 -4.11 4.07 -0.19
C GLY A 7 -4.82 4.61 1.04
N ASP A 8 -4.63 3.97 2.16
CA ASP A 8 -5.34 4.23 3.41
C ASP A 8 -4.43 4.80 4.51
N SER A 9 -4.72 4.47 5.77
CA SER A 9 -3.96 4.88 6.95
C SER A 9 -2.49 4.43 6.91
N TYR A 10 -2.18 3.32 6.26
CA TYR A 10 -0.81 2.84 6.10
C TYR A 10 -0.02 3.69 5.11
N THR A 11 -0.69 4.26 4.12
CA THR A 11 -0.07 5.15 3.14
C THR A 11 0.10 6.56 3.68
N ILE A 12 -0.95 7.14 4.32
CA ILE A 12 -0.82 8.45 4.95
C ILE A 12 0.12 8.41 6.17
N GLY A 13 0.38 7.23 6.74
CA GLY A 13 1.29 7.06 7.87
C GLY A 13 0.69 7.57 9.17
N THR A 14 -0.47 7.01 9.54
CA THR A 14 -1.12 7.32 10.82
C THR A 14 -0.18 7.06 11.99
N SER A 15 -0.21 7.97 12.96
CA SER A 15 0.57 7.91 14.21
C SER A 15 2.10 8.01 14.06
N VAL A 16 2.60 8.37 12.88
CA VAL A 16 4.02 8.71 12.67
C VAL A 16 4.17 10.08 12.00
N PRO A 17 5.29 10.80 12.22
CA PRO A 17 5.56 12.05 11.51
C PRO A 17 5.75 11.80 10.01
N PRO A 18 5.52 12.81 9.15
CA PRO A 18 5.68 12.67 7.70
C PRO A 18 6.99 12.03 7.26
N ALA A 19 8.10 12.41 7.87
CA ALA A 19 9.40 11.86 7.53
C ALA A 19 9.52 10.33 7.74
N ASP A 20 8.67 9.73 8.56
CA ASP A 20 8.71 8.30 8.89
C ASP A 20 7.72 7.45 8.09
N ARG A 21 6.86 8.05 7.27
CA ARG A 21 5.92 7.34 6.38
C ARG A 21 6.67 6.62 5.27
N PHE A 22 6.15 5.46 4.82
CA PHE A 22 6.86 4.74 3.76
C PHE A 22 7.00 5.53 2.44
N PRO A 23 6.02 6.34 1.96
CA PRO A 23 6.20 7.10 0.73
C PRO A 23 7.31 8.14 0.82
N ASP A 24 7.43 8.85 1.97
CA ASP A 24 8.48 9.83 2.21
C ASP A 24 9.85 9.15 2.35
N GLN A 25 9.93 8.02 3.04
CA GLN A 25 11.16 7.24 3.16
C GLN A 25 11.59 6.68 1.79
N LEU A 26 10.63 6.20 0.96
CA LEU A 26 10.89 5.70 -0.38
C LEU A 26 11.46 6.80 -1.28
N ALA A 27 10.88 7.99 -1.27
CA ALA A 27 11.39 9.13 -2.03
C ALA A 27 12.82 9.53 -1.61
N ARG A 28 13.14 9.46 -0.32
CA ARG A 28 14.52 9.68 0.17
C ARG A 28 15.48 8.57 -0.24
N ARG A 29 15.00 7.30 -0.26
CA ARG A 29 15.82 6.13 -0.60
C ARG A 29 16.12 6.04 -2.10
N VAL A 30 15.23 6.57 -2.93
CA VAL A 30 15.33 6.59 -4.40
C VAL A 30 15.34 8.04 -4.87
N PRO A 31 16.51 8.71 -4.96
CA PRO A 31 16.61 10.14 -5.22
C PRO A 31 16.02 10.62 -6.55
N ALA A 32 15.76 9.70 -7.48
CA ALA A 32 15.06 9.99 -8.73
C ALA A 32 13.57 10.27 -8.54
N LEU A 33 12.99 9.98 -7.36
CA LEU A 33 11.59 10.24 -7.03
C LEU A 33 11.42 11.59 -6.35
N GLU A 34 10.38 12.30 -6.75
CA GLU A 34 9.82 13.47 -6.07
C GLU A 34 8.40 13.11 -5.61
N LEU A 35 8.18 12.95 -4.32
CA LEU A 35 6.83 12.70 -3.79
C LEU A 35 6.00 13.98 -3.96
N VAL A 36 5.15 13.97 -5.00
CA VAL A 36 4.28 15.12 -5.31
C VAL A 36 2.95 15.06 -4.58
N ALA A 37 2.51 13.88 -4.17
CA ALA A 37 1.34 13.70 -3.32
C ALA A 37 1.36 12.37 -2.57
N ASN A 38 0.91 12.42 -1.32
CA ASN A 38 0.45 11.26 -0.57
C ASN A 38 -1.07 11.42 -0.43
N LEU A 39 -1.84 10.63 -1.17
CA LEU A 39 -3.31 10.70 -1.23
C LEU A 39 -3.99 9.78 -0.22
N GLY A 40 -3.23 8.99 0.54
CA GLY A 40 -3.77 8.08 1.52
C GLY A 40 -4.67 8.78 2.55
N VAL A 41 -5.78 8.15 2.89
CA VAL A 41 -6.75 8.65 3.87
C VAL A 41 -7.12 7.56 4.87
N ASN A 42 -7.15 7.92 6.15
CA ASN A 42 -7.53 6.99 7.22
C ASN A 42 -8.91 6.38 6.97
N GLY A 43 -9.00 5.06 7.08
CA GLY A 43 -10.27 4.35 6.97
C GLY A 43 -10.77 4.09 5.55
N PHE A 44 -10.08 4.57 4.52
CA PHE A 44 -10.49 4.36 3.13
C PHE A 44 -10.47 2.89 2.75
N THR A 45 -11.57 2.47 2.12
CA THR A 45 -11.73 1.20 1.41
C THR A 45 -11.32 1.38 -0.06
N THR A 46 -11.30 0.26 -0.81
CA THR A 46 -11.10 0.30 -2.27
C THR A 46 -12.17 1.17 -2.97
N ALA A 47 -13.41 1.15 -2.51
CA ALA A 47 -14.48 1.98 -3.06
C ALA A 47 -14.26 3.49 -2.80
N ASP A 48 -13.72 3.85 -1.62
CA ASP A 48 -13.39 5.24 -1.28
C ASP A 48 -12.23 5.74 -2.16
N LEU A 49 -11.21 4.92 -2.36
CA LEU A 49 -10.08 5.24 -3.25
C LEU A 49 -10.57 5.51 -4.68
N ILE A 50 -11.46 4.69 -5.22
CA ILE A 50 -12.06 4.91 -6.55
C ILE A 50 -12.76 6.25 -6.61
N ARG A 51 -13.55 6.59 -5.58
CA ARG A 51 -14.37 7.79 -5.57
C ARG A 51 -13.57 9.08 -5.36
N GLU A 52 -12.50 9.04 -4.56
CA GLU A 52 -11.82 10.24 -4.07
C GLU A 52 -10.37 10.37 -4.60
N GLU A 53 -9.57 9.29 -4.52
CA GLU A 53 -8.13 9.39 -4.84
C GLU A 53 -7.86 9.34 -6.35
N LEU A 54 -8.54 8.45 -7.09
CA LEU A 54 -8.34 8.36 -8.54
C LEU A 54 -8.68 9.67 -9.27
N PRO A 55 -9.80 10.38 -8.96
CA PRO A 55 -10.05 11.71 -9.54
C PRO A 55 -8.99 12.74 -9.14
N ALA A 56 -8.52 12.73 -7.88
CA ALA A 56 -7.47 13.64 -7.41
C ALA A 56 -6.13 13.38 -8.13
N LEU A 57 -5.82 12.13 -8.43
CA LEU A 57 -4.59 11.73 -9.13
C LEU A 57 -4.49 12.35 -10.53
N ALA A 58 -5.60 12.49 -11.25
CA ALA A 58 -5.62 12.98 -12.63
C ALA A 58 -5.01 14.39 -12.79
N GLY A 59 -5.15 15.25 -11.77
CA GLY A 59 -4.57 16.60 -11.75
C GLY A 59 -3.08 16.65 -11.41
N LEU A 60 -2.52 15.57 -10.90
CA LEU A 60 -1.14 15.51 -10.40
C LEU A 60 -0.13 15.08 -11.47
N ALA A 61 -0.57 14.46 -12.56
CA ALA A 61 0.27 13.91 -13.63
C ALA A 61 1.50 13.15 -13.07
N PRO A 62 1.29 12.10 -12.24
CA PRO A 62 2.39 11.30 -11.70
C PRO A 62 3.06 10.50 -12.80
N GLU A 63 4.33 10.19 -12.61
CA GLU A 63 5.11 9.31 -13.49
C GLU A 63 5.34 7.93 -12.84
N LEU A 64 5.06 7.81 -11.53
CA LEU A 64 5.09 6.56 -10.77
C LEU A 64 4.05 6.61 -9.66
N VAL A 65 3.40 5.49 -9.41
CA VAL A 65 2.41 5.33 -8.34
C VAL A 65 2.73 4.10 -7.50
N THR A 66 2.63 4.22 -6.17
CA THR A 66 2.47 3.07 -5.27
C THR A 66 1.02 2.97 -4.83
N LEU A 67 0.51 1.74 -4.72
CA LEU A 67 -0.86 1.43 -4.29
C LEU A 67 -0.82 0.45 -3.12
N LEU A 68 -1.30 0.86 -1.95
CA LEU A 68 -1.50 0.00 -0.78
C LEU A 68 -2.89 0.27 -0.22
N ILE A 69 -3.83 -0.63 -0.48
CA ILE A 69 -5.26 -0.49 -0.12
C ILE A 69 -5.91 -1.84 0.11
N GLY A 70 -6.94 -1.89 0.96
CA GLY A 70 -7.80 -3.05 1.13
C GLY A 70 -7.90 -3.54 2.58
N VAL A 71 -7.08 -3.04 3.52
CA VAL A 71 -7.21 -3.45 4.92
C VAL A 71 -8.58 -3.09 5.49
N ASN A 72 -9.11 -1.91 5.12
CA ASN A 72 -10.42 -1.48 5.59
C ASN A 72 -11.57 -2.25 4.93
N ASP A 73 -11.37 -2.77 3.73
CA ASP A 73 -12.32 -3.74 3.12
C ASP A 73 -12.41 -5.00 4.00
N VAL A 74 -11.27 -5.52 4.48
CA VAL A 74 -11.25 -6.66 5.41
C VAL A 74 -11.86 -6.30 6.75
N VAL A 75 -11.53 -5.15 7.34
CA VAL A 75 -12.08 -4.71 8.64
C VAL A 75 -13.59 -4.57 8.59
N GLN A 76 -14.11 -4.02 7.50
CA GLN A 76 -15.55 -3.75 7.29
C GLN A 76 -16.32 -4.93 6.68
N ASP A 77 -15.70 -6.11 6.54
CA ASP A 77 -16.30 -7.31 5.98
C ASP A 77 -16.89 -7.11 4.58
N ILE A 78 -16.24 -6.28 3.75
CA ILE A 78 -16.60 -6.10 2.34
C ILE A 78 -16.45 -7.46 1.63
N PRO A 79 -17.47 -7.92 0.87
CA PRO A 79 -17.40 -9.19 0.20
C PRO A 79 -16.16 -9.33 -0.71
N PRO A 80 -15.42 -10.46 -0.69
CA PRO A 80 -14.21 -10.64 -1.51
C PRO A 80 -14.42 -10.36 -3.00
N VAL A 81 -15.60 -10.68 -3.54
CA VAL A 81 -15.95 -10.40 -4.94
C VAL A 81 -16.03 -8.89 -5.21
N THR A 82 -16.50 -8.12 -4.26
CA THR A 82 -16.55 -6.64 -4.37
C THR A 82 -15.13 -6.05 -4.30
N TYR A 83 -14.31 -6.52 -3.35
CA TYR A 83 -12.90 -6.16 -3.28
C TYR A 83 -12.17 -6.44 -4.59
N GLU A 84 -12.32 -7.66 -5.13
CA GLU A 84 -11.71 -8.06 -6.40
C GLU A 84 -12.13 -7.15 -7.56
N ALA A 85 -13.42 -6.84 -7.68
CA ALA A 85 -13.94 -5.94 -8.71
C ALA A 85 -13.36 -4.52 -8.58
N ASN A 86 -13.33 -3.98 -7.35
CA ASN A 86 -12.78 -2.65 -7.08
C ASN A 86 -11.28 -2.58 -7.39
N VAL A 87 -10.50 -3.60 -6.97
CA VAL A 87 -9.06 -3.66 -7.28
C VAL A 87 -8.84 -3.71 -8.79
N ALA A 88 -9.62 -4.53 -9.52
CA ALA A 88 -9.52 -4.59 -10.98
C ALA A 88 -9.78 -3.21 -11.61
N GLU A 89 -10.82 -2.50 -11.18
CA GLU A 89 -11.16 -1.14 -11.64
C GLU A 89 -10.02 -0.16 -11.34
N ILE A 90 -9.47 -0.16 -10.11
CA ILE A 90 -8.35 0.70 -9.71
C ILE A 90 -7.15 0.50 -10.64
N LEU A 91 -6.74 -0.77 -10.84
CA LEU A 91 -5.60 -1.10 -11.68
C LEU A 91 -5.83 -0.71 -13.15
N ASP A 92 -7.04 -0.91 -13.67
CA ASP A 92 -7.39 -0.56 -15.06
C ASP A 92 -7.40 0.97 -15.27
N VAL A 93 -7.90 1.74 -14.30
CA VAL A 93 -7.83 3.22 -14.33
C VAL A 93 -6.40 3.71 -14.28
N LEU A 94 -5.55 3.11 -13.43
CA LEU A 94 -4.13 3.47 -13.37
C LEU A 94 -3.41 3.15 -14.68
N LEU A 95 -3.69 2.01 -15.31
CA LEU A 95 -3.12 1.60 -16.60
C LEU A 95 -3.59 2.46 -17.78
N ALA A 96 -4.74 3.11 -17.67
CA ALA A 96 -5.17 4.08 -18.68
C ALA A 96 -4.28 5.34 -18.70
N ALA A 97 -3.58 5.63 -17.59
CA ALA A 97 -2.72 6.81 -17.42
C ALA A 97 -1.23 6.48 -17.39
N LEU A 98 -0.85 5.28 -16.98
CA LEU A 98 0.54 4.88 -16.70
C LEU A 98 0.86 3.51 -17.33
N ALA A 99 2.09 3.35 -17.79
CA ALA A 99 2.60 2.03 -18.16
C ALA A 99 2.69 1.10 -16.92
N PRO A 100 2.52 -0.23 -17.09
CA PRO A 100 2.54 -1.18 -15.97
C PRO A 100 3.79 -1.07 -15.07
N GLU A 101 4.93 -0.74 -15.65
CA GLU A 101 6.21 -0.56 -14.96
C GLU A 101 6.22 0.67 -14.04
N ARG A 102 5.24 1.54 -14.17
CA ARG A 102 5.08 2.78 -13.38
C ARG A 102 4.10 2.63 -12.21
N ILE A 103 3.57 1.43 -12.03
CA ILE A 103 2.64 1.09 -10.96
C ILE A 103 3.28 0.00 -10.10
N VAL A 104 3.30 0.21 -8.79
CA VAL A 104 3.80 -0.76 -7.80
C VAL A 104 2.71 -0.98 -6.76
N ALA A 105 2.07 -2.14 -6.81
CA ALA A 105 1.14 -2.58 -5.77
C ALA A 105 1.93 -3.15 -4.58
N VAL A 106 1.49 -2.83 -3.36
CA VAL A 106 2.10 -3.26 -2.11
C VAL A 106 1.08 -4.07 -1.33
N ALA A 107 1.50 -5.18 -0.74
CA ALA A 107 0.64 -6.03 0.08
C ALA A 107 0.04 -5.26 1.26
N ILE A 108 -1.17 -5.64 1.66
CA ILE A 108 -1.79 -5.24 2.92
C ILE A 108 -0.99 -5.86 4.06
N PRO A 109 -0.55 -5.08 5.08
CA PRO A 109 0.07 -5.64 6.27
C PRO A 109 -0.95 -6.37 7.15
N ASP A 110 -0.46 -7.29 7.97
CA ASP A 110 -1.30 -8.00 8.94
C ASP A 110 -1.40 -7.21 10.26
N TYR A 111 -2.48 -6.49 10.44
CA TYR A 111 -2.73 -5.76 11.68
C TYR A 111 -3.05 -6.67 12.87
N THR A 112 -3.48 -7.93 12.62
CA THR A 112 -3.85 -8.85 13.71
C THR A 112 -2.65 -9.23 14.57
N ALA A 113 -1.42 -9.05 14.04
CA ALA A 113 -0.17 -9.25 14.76
C ALA A 113 0.17 -8.10 15.73
N THR A 114 -0.60 -7.01 15.75
CA THR A 114 -0.37 -5.83 16.59
C THR A 114 -1.13 -5.88 17.91
N PRO A 115 -0.75 -5.08 18.93
CA PRO A 115 -1.47 -5.01 20.22
C PRO A 115 -2.96 -4.77 20.14
N ALA A 116 -3.37 -3.83 19.26
CA ALA A 116 -4.76 -3.43 19.09
C ALA A 116 -5.49 -4.26 18.00
N GLY A 117 -4.82 -5.23 17.38
CA GLY A 117 -5.39 -5.99 16.28
C GLY A 117 -6.70 -6.68 16.60
N ALA A 118 -6.83 -7.23 17.81
CA ALA A 118 -8.05 -7.92 18.26
C ALA A 118 -9.27 -6.99 18.43
N ASP A 119 -9.07 -5.67 18.50
CA ASP A 119 -10.17 -4.70 18.60
C ASP A 119 -10.95 -4.58 17.27
N TYR A 120 -10.40 -5.13 16.18
CA TYR A 120 -10.95 -5.03 14.82
C TYR A 120 -11.52 -6.35 14.29
N GLY A 121 -11.87 -7.28 15.17
CA GLY A 121 -12.52 -8.54 14.84
C GLY A 121 -11.73 -9.77 15.27
N ASP A 122 -12.21 -10.96 14.91
CA ASP A 122 -11.53 -12.22 15.19
C ASP A 122 -10.18 -12.27 14.47
N PRO A 123 -9.05 -12.37 15.20
CA PRO A 123 -7.72 -12.28 14.58
C PRO A 123 -7.43 -13.37 13.54
N ASP A 124 -7.87 -14.61 13.77
CA ASP A 124 -7.60 -15.71 12.85
C ASP A 124 -8.42 -15.55 11.56
N ALA A 125 -9.69 -15.14 11.68
CA ALA A 125 -10.55 -14.87 10.52
C ALA A 125 -10.04 -13.67 9.71
N LYS A 126 -9.62 -12.60 10.37
CA LYS A 126 -9.09 -11.39 9.71
C LYS A 126 -7.73 -11.65 9.06
N HIS A 127 -6.83 -12.38 9.73
CA HIS A 127 -5.58 -12.85 9.12
C HIS A 127 -5.84 -13.61 7.82
N ALA A 128 -6.73 -14.60 7.84
CA ALA A 128 -7.08 -15.38 6.64
C ALA A 128 -7.66 -14.49 5.52
N ALA A 129 -8.49 -13.51 5.86
CA ALA A 129 -9.06 -12.58 4.90
C ALA A 129 -7.98 -11.66 4.28
N ILE A 130 -7.00 -11.18 5.06
CA ILE A 130 -5.87 -10.38 4.54
C ILE A 130 -5.02 -11.22 3.57
N VAL A 131 -4.72 -12.48 3.93
CA VAL A 131 -3.98 -13.39 3.05
C VAL A 131 -4.68 -13.56 1.71
N GLU A 132 -6.00 -13.73 1.70
CA GLU A 132 -6.78 -13.88 0.47
C GLU A 132 -6.86 -12.58 -0.33
N ALA A 133 -7.03 -11.43 0.33
CA ALA A 133 -6.99 -10.13 -0.32
C ALA A 133 -5.63 -9.87 -0.99
N ASN A 134 -4.52 -10.20 -0.32
CA ASN A 134 -3.18 -10.09 -0.88
C ASN A 134 -2.96 -11.02 -2.09
N ARG A 135 -3.49 -12.25 -2.05
CA ARG A 135 -3.46 -13.16 -3.21
C ARG A 135 -4.23 -12.60 -4.40
N THR A 136 -5.41 -12.01 -4.15
CA THR A 136 -6.22 -11.37 -5.18
C THR A 136 -5.49 -10.20 -5.81
N MET A 137 -4.92 -9.29 -5.01
CA MET A 137 -4.12 -8.16 -5.51
C MET A 137 -2.92 -8.65 -6.32
N ALA A 138 -2.17 -9.63 -5.81
CA ALA A 138 -0.98 -10.15 -6.48
C ALA A 138 -1.32 -10.76 -7.85
N ARG A 139 -2.41 -11.54 -7.94
CA ARG A 139 -2.88 -12.12 -9.18
C ARG A 139 -3.30 -11.05 -10.18
N LEU A 140 -4.16 -10.11 -9.77
CA LEU A 140 -4.65 -9.04 -10.65
C LEU A 140 -3.52 -8.13 -11.16
N ALA A 141 -2.52 -7.87 -10.31
CA ALA A 141 -1.32 -7.13 -10.68
C ALA A 141 -0.47 -7.90 -11.70
N ALA A 142 -0.23 -9.20 -11.45
CA ALA A 142 0.54 -10.06 -12.35
C ALA A 142 -0.11 -10.18 -13.73
N ASP A 143 -1.44 -10.37 -13.80
CA ASP A 143 -2.21 -10.45 -15.04
C ASP A 143 -2.09 -9.17 -15.90
N ARG A 144 -1.69 -8.05 -15.28
CA ARG A 144 -1.53 -6.72 -15.89
C ARG A 144 -0.07 -6.28 -16.05
N GLY A 145 0.91 -7.12 -15.70
CA GLY A 145 2.34 -6.78 -15.76
C GLY A 145 2.78 -5.76 -14.69
N ILE A 146 1.93 -5.50 -13.69
CA ILE A 146 2.21 -4.60 -12.57
C ILE A 146 3.07 -5.33 -11.53
N SER A 147 4.06 -4.63 -10.95
CA SER A 147 4.85 -5.18 -9.85
C SER A 147 4.03 -5.25 -8.57
N PHE A 148 4.03 -6.41 -7.92
CA PHE A 148 3.52 -6.58 -6.58
C PHE A 148 4.66 -6.79 -5.59
N VAL A 149 4.70 -6.01 -4.51
CA VAL A 149 5.70 -6.12 -3.44
C VAL A 149 5.03 -6.66 -2.19
N ASP A 150 5.38 -7.89 -1.84
CA ASP A 150 4.87 -8.52 -0.62
C ASP A 150 5.65 -8.03 0.61
N ILE A 151 4.96 -7.37 1.54
CA ILE A 151 5.51 -6.92 2.84
C ILE A 151 4.80 -7.63 4.02
N PHE A 152 3.96 -8.61 3.73
CA PHE A 152 3.10 -9.25 4.71
C PHE A 152 3.90 -9.94 5.83
N ASP A 153 4.94 -10.69 5.49
CA ASP A 153 5.83 -11.35 6.46
C ASP A 153 6.54 -10.34 7.38
N LEU A 154 6.91 -9.16 6.87
CA LEU A 154 7.50 -8.10 7.69
C LEU A 154 6.52 -7.56 8.73
N SER A 155 5.22 -7.48 8.39
CA SER A 155 4.21 -7.01 9.33
C SER A 155 4.01 -7.96 10.52
N LEU A 156 4.19 -9.27 10.31
CA LEU A 156 4.08 -10.27 11.37
C LEU A 156 5.16 -10.13 12.45
N GLU A 157 6.27 -9.48 12.16
CA GLU A 157 7.34 -9.22 13.13
C GLU A 157 6.87 -8.34 14.30
N ALA A 158 5.81 -7.53 14.09
CA ALA A 158 5.17 -6.71 15.13
C ALA A 158 4.70 -7.51 16.35
N ALA A 159 4.36 -8.79 16.18
CA ALA A 159 4.00 -9.68 17.29
C ALA A 159 5.15 -9.92 18.28
N ARG A 160 6.40 -9.80 17.81
CA ARG A 160 7.60 -10.09 18.59
C ARG A 160 8.42 -8.85 18.95
N ASP A 161 8.27 -7.78 18.17
CA ASP A 161 9.02 -6.53 18.33
C ASP A 161 8.07 -5.33 18.37
N ARG A 162 7.76 -4.84 19.56
CA ARG A 162 6.86 -3.71 19.78
C ARG A 162 7.41 -2.39 19.25
N SER A 163 8.72 -2.28 19.00
CA SER A 163 9.30 -1.07 18.39
C SER A 163 8.87 -0.87 16.93
N LEU A 164 8.30 -1.91 16.32
CA LEU A 164 7.77 -1.87 14.96
C LEU A 164 6.33 -1.33 14.89
N VAL A 165 5.68 -1.12 16.04
CA VAL A 165 4.32 -0.59 16.14
C VAL A 165 4.37 0.85 16.63
N ALA A 166 3.56 1.72 16.05
CA ALA A 166 3.42 3.10 16.48
C ALA A 166 2.73 3.22 17.85
N GLY A 167 2.71 4.42 18.40
CA GLY A 167 2.19 4.66 19.75
C GLY A 167 0.70 4.37 19.94
N ASP A 168 -0.07 4.19 18.88
CA ASP A 168 -1.48 3.81 18.93
C ASP A 168 -1.71 2.29 19.09
N GLY A 169 -0.65 1.50 19.04
CA GLY A 169 -0.72 0.05 19.18
C GLY A 169 -1.24 -0.71 17.96
N LEU A 170 -1.46 -0.03 16.83
CA LEU A 170 -2.05 -0.60 15.61
C LEU A 170 -1.16 -0.37 14.38
N HIS A 171 -0.87 0.88 14.08
CA HIS A 171 -0.17 1.25 12.85
C HIS A 171 1.35 1.00 12.94
N PRO A 172 2.04 0.87 11.78
CA PRO A 172 3.47 0.69 11.75
C PRO A 172 4.23 1.89 12.31
N SER A 173 5.31 1.63 13.03
CA SER A 173 6.29 2.68 13.37
C SER A 173 7.14 3.05 12.15
N GLY A 174 7.90 4.15 12.26
CA GLY A 174 8.89 4.51 11.24
C GLY A 174 9.92 3.41 10.97
N ALA A 175 10.27 2.60 11.99
CA ALA A 175 11.16 1.46 11.83
C ALA A 175 10.54 0.33 11.00
N GLN A 176 9.25 0.06 11.18
CA GLN A 176 8.52 -0.90 10.35
C GLN A 176 8.44 -0.42 8.90
N TYR A 177 8.09 0.85 8.69
CA TYR A 177 8.09 1.46 7.36
C TYR A 177 9.46 1.42 6.68
N ALA A 178 10.55 1.58 7.43
CA ALA A 178 11.90 1.46 6.87
C ALA A 178 12.16 0.06 6.30
N ARG A 179 11.71 -1.00 6.99
CA ARG A 179 11.81 -2.40 6.50
C ARG A 179 10.97 -2.61 5.22
N TRP A 180 9.79 -2.01 5.14
CA TRP A 180 8.99 -2.06 3.91
C TRP A 180 9.72 -1.38 2.75
N VAL A 181 10.29 -0.19 3.01
CA VAL A 181 11.04 0.57 2.01
C VAL A 181 12.28 -0.19 1.53
N ASP A 182 12.99 -0.91 2.41
CA ASP A 182 14.12 -1.75 2.02
C ASP A 182 13.70 -2.84 1.01
N ARG A 183 12.44 -3.29 1.04
CA ARG A 183 11.88 -4.25 0.08
C ARG A 183 11.29 -3.58 -1.16
N ILE A 184 10.64 -2.42 -1.02
CA ILE A 184 9.99 -1.68 -2.12
C ILE A 184 11.02 -0.97 -3.00
N ALA A 185 12.01 -0.32 -2.41
CA ALA A 185 12.93 0.55 -3.12
C ALA A 185 13.73 -0.15 -4.25
N PRO A 186 14.25 -1.38 -4.10
CA PRO A 186 14.91 -2.09 -5.20
C PRO A 186 13.99 -2.33 -6.40
N VAL A 187 12.71 -2.67 -6.15
CA VAL A 187 11.72 -2.88 -7.21
C VAL A 187 11.47 -1.59 -7.97
N VAL A 188 11.23 -0.50 -7.23
CA VAL A 188 11.03 0.84 -7.82
C VAL A 188 12.25 1.29 -8.59
N ALA A 189 13.46 1.14 -8.04
CA ALA A 189 14.70 1.55 -8.71
C ALA A 189 14.93 0.80 -10.03
N ALA A 190 14.65 -0.51 -10.05
CA ALA A 190 14.74 -1.31 -11.28
C ALA A 190 13.77 -0.80 -12.36
N ARG A 191 12.55 -0.43 -11.98
CA ARG A 191 11.53 0.11 -12.91
C ARG A 191 11.85 1.51 -13.42
N ILE A 192 12.61 2.31 -12.66
CA ILE A 192 13.08 3.64 -13.08
C ILE A 192 14.25 3.52 -14.06
N GLY A 193 15.16 2.56 -13.81
CA GLY A 193 16.36 2.34 -14.63
C GLY A 193 16.09 1.70 -15.99
N ASP A 194 14.94 1.06 -16.18
CA ASP A 194 14.57 0.38 -17.44
C ASP A 194 13.96 1.39 -18.45
N ARG A 195 14.67 2.49 -18.68
CA ARG A 195 14.41 3.34 -19.85
C ARG A 195 14.99 2.60 -21.05
N ARG A 196 14.16 1.90 -21.79
CA ARG A 196 14.50 1.55 -23.17
C ARG A 196 14.43 2.86 -23.97
N ASP A 197 15.62 3.34 -24.35
CA ASP A 197 15.80 4.40 -25.34
C ASP A 197 15.14 4.01 -26.68
#